data_24a506ce1c5b2d82363ec5bafcb46bc4
#
_entry.id   24a506ce1c5b2d82363ec5bafcb46bc4
#
_cell.length_a   1.000
_cell.length_b   1.000
_cell.length_c   1.000
_cell.angle_alpha   90.00
_cell.angle_beta   90.00
_cell.angle_gamma   90.00
#
_symmetry.space_group_name_H-M   'P 1'
#
loop_
_entity.id
_entity.type
_entity.pdbx_description
1 polymer ?
#
loop_
_entity_poly.entity_id
_entity_poly.type
_entity_poly.pdbx_seq_one_letter_code
_entity_poly.pdbx_strand_id
1 'polypeptide(L)'
;SVTSSATGVATVSRSGNTVTVSHVNQTNGEATITVSCTAGTNYSAPASKTVKVTAEFILATLNDNSWAAIHSVSGTGASYWAVGDRKAVTVNGTVGTQAVNGTYYAYIIGFNHNSSKEGNGITFGTFKTALSGGTDICLVDGYYSNYSTNGTKYFNMNHSSNTNAGGWKGCDLRYDVLGSTNTNDGDATATTATNP
;
A
#
# COMPACT_ATOMS: atom_id res chain seq x y z
N SER A 1 1.06 -8.71 38.68
CA SER A 1 1.78 -9.46 37.65
C SER A 1 1.57 -8.85 36.26
N VAL A 2 2.46 -9.19 35.32
CA VAL A 2 2.32 -8.86 33.91
C VAL A 2 2.62 -10.11 33.10
N THR A 3 1.81 -10.36 32.06
CA THR A 3 1.97 -11.54 31.21
C THR A 3 1.71 -11.21 29.74
N SER A 4 2.34 -11.93 28.84
CA SER A 4 2.07 -11.91 27.39
C SER A 4 1.41 -13.21 26.96
N SER A 5 0.38 -13.14 26.14
CA SER A 5 -0.28 -14.32 25.57
C SER A 5 0.55 -15.03 24.52
N ALA A 6 1.56 -14.34 23.94
CA ALA A 6 2.43 -14.84 22.89
C ALA A 6 3.87 -14.37 23.12
N THR A 7 4.60 -15.05 24.00
CA THR A 7 5.98 -14.70 24.37
C THR A 7 6.98 -14.85 23.24
N GLY A 8 6.65 -15.63 22.19
CA GLY A 8 7.44 -15.70 20.94
C GLY A 8 7.26 -14.48 20.02
N VAL A 9 6.27 -13.64 20.27
CA VAL A 9 5.99 -12.41 19.49
C VAL A 9 6.42 -11.17 20.28
N ALA A 10 5.96 -11.08 21.53
CA ALA A 10 6.30 -9.97 22.41
C ALA A 10 6.49 -10.47 23.83
N THR A 11 7.57 -10.08 24.44
CA THR A 11 7.85 -10.29 25.88
C THR A 11 7.43 -9.07 26.69
N VAL A 12 7.16 -9.28 27.98
CA VAL A 12 6.79 -8.21 28.88
C VAL A 12 7.57 -8.31 30.18
N SER A 13 8.02 -7.18 30.67
CA SER A 13 8.66 -7.05 31.97
C SER A 13 8.06 -5.89 32.76
N ARG A 14 8.26 -5.90 34.07
CA ARG A 14 7.81 -4.83 34.98
C ARG A 14 8.94 -4.41 35.92
N SER A 15 9.11 -3.10 36.03
CA SER A 15 9.97 -2.48 37.04
C SER A 15 9.19 -1.34 37.68
N GLY A 16 8.92 -1.47 39.00
CA GLY A 16 8.07 -0.51 39.71
C GLY A 16 6.67 -0.41 39.07
N ASN A 17 6.31 0.79 38.62
CA ASN A 17 5.05 1.09 37.97
C ASN A 17 5.15 1.08 36.41
N THR A 18 6.34 0.78 35.90
CA THR A 18 6.58 0.74 34.44
C THR A 18 6.46 -0.69 33.93
N VAL A 19 5.66 -0.87 32.89
CA VAL A 19 5.55 -2.11 32.10
C VAL A 19 6.24 -1.87 30.76
N THR A 20 7.24 -2.69 30.48
CA THR A 20 7.96 -2.66 29.20
C THR A 20 7.55 -3.84 28.35
N VAL A 21 7.12 -3.57 27.13
CA VAL A 21 6.83 -4.58 26.12
C VAL A 21 7.96 -4.56 25.10
N SER A 22 8.55 -5.74 24.83
CA SER A 22 9.67 -5.87 23.90
C SER A 22 9.30 -6.84 22.78
N HIS A 23 9.50 -6.42 21.53
CA HIS A 23 9.37 -7.27 20.36
C HIS A 23 10.41 -8.39 20.38
N VAL A 24 10.01 -9.60 20.03
CA VAL A 24 10.93 -10.72 19.80
C VAL A 24 11.44 -10.64 18.38
N ASN A 25 12.75 -10.61 18.21
CA ASN A 25 13.41 -10.37 16.93
C ASN A 25 12.90 -11.29 15.81
N GLN A 26 12.69 -10.72 14.64
CA GLN A 26 12.26 -11.40 13.40
C GLN A 26 10.91 -12.16 13.49
N THR A 27 10.02 -11.72 14.36
CA THR A 27 8.69 -12.32 14.48
C THR A 27 7.59 -11.32 14.14
N ASN A 28 6.55 -11.83 13.48
CA ASN A 28 5.31 -11.10 13.22
C ASN A 28 4.18 -11.73 14.02
N GLY A 29 3.23 -10.94 14.44
CA GLY A 29 2.05 -11.46 15.11
C GLY A 29 1.47 -10.50 16.14
N GLU A 30 0.51 -11.02 16.89
CA GLU A 30 -0.18 -10.27 17.91
C GLU A 30 0.03 -10.92 19.28
N ALA A 31 0.12 -10.09 20.30
CA ALA A 31 0.12 -10.54 21.69
C ALA A 31 -0.83 -9.68 22.52
N THR A 32 -1.53 -10.30 23.46
CA THR A 32 -2.29 -9.58 24.48
C THR A 32 -1.46 -9.50 25.74
N ILE A 33 -1.16 -8.29 26.15
CA ILE A 33 -0.45 -8.01 27.40
C ILE A 33 -1.50 -7.83 28.50
N THR A 34 -1.40 -8.61 29.56
CA THR A 34 -2.32 -8.55 30.69
C THR A 34 -1.59 -8.06 31.92
N VAL A 35 -2.14 -7.05 32.57
CA VAL A 35 -1.69 -6.54 33.86
C VAL A 35 -2.72 -6.93 34.89
N SER A 36 -2.29 -7.61 35.95
CA SER A 36 -3.15 -8.04 37.05
C SER A 36 -2.50 -7.76 38.41
N CYS A 37 -3.33 -7.55 39.40
CA CYS A 37 -2.94 -7.43 40.79
C CYS A 37 -3.51 -8.59 41.61
N THR A 38 -2.79 -9.02 42.63
CA THR A 38 -3.32 -9.99 43.62
C THR A 38 -4.20 -9.29 44.62
N ALA A 39 -5.14 -10.02 45.22
CA ALA A 39 -5.91 -9.56 46.36
C ALA A 39 -4.97 -9.21 47.54
N GLY A 40 -5.30 -8.18 48.25
CA GLY A 40 -4.70 -7.88 49.54
C GLY A 40 -5.47 -8.58 50.67
N THR A 41 -4.96 -8.52 51.90
CA THR A 41 -5.57 -9.16 53.05
C THR A 41 -7.01 -8.70 53.32
N ASN A 42 -7.32 -7.44 53.01
CA ASN A 42 -8.62 -6.81 53.25
C ASN A 42 -9.29 -6.28 51.99
N TYR A 43 -8.79 -6.60 50.81
CA TYR A 43 -9.28 -6.07 49.52
C TYR A 43 -9.28 -7.15 48.47
N SER A 44 -10.35 -7.20 47.67
CA SER A 44 -10.42 -8.06 46.48
C SER A 44 -9.44 -7.56 45.39
N ALA A 45 -8.95 -8.47 44.57
CA ALA A 45 -8.16 -8.10 43.41
C ALA A 45 -8.97 -7.24 42.42
N PRO A 46 -8.44 -6.14 41.93
CA PRO A 46 -9.09 -5.39 40.86
C PRO A 46 -9.10 -6.20 39.56
N ALA A 47 -10.06 -5.88 38.71
CA ALA A 47 -10.12 -6.50 37.37
C ALA A 47 -8.81 -6.26 36.59
N SER A 48 -8.33 -7.31 35.95
CA SER A 48 -7.18 -7.23 35.07
C SER A 48 -7.40 -6.25 33.92
N LYS A 49 -6.35 -5.60 33.48
CA LYS A 49 -6.35 -4.76 32.27
C LYS A 49 -5.53 -5.41 31.19
N THR A 50 -6.01 -5.30 29.96
CA THR A 50 -5.36 -5.88 28.79
C THR A 50 -5.10 -4.81 27.74
N VAL A 51 -4.01 -4.99 26.98
CA VAL A 51 -3.72 -4.25 25.76
C VAL A 51 -3.26 -5.23 24.69
N LYS A 52 -3.78 -5.08 23.49
CA LYS A 52 -3.34 -5.83 22.32
C LYS A 52 -2.17 -5.08 21.69
N VAL A 53 -1.10 -5.80 21.39
CA VAL A 53 0.07 -5.28 20.70
C VAL A 53 0.30 -6.11 19.44
N THR A 54 0.65 -5.44 18.34
CA THR A 54 1.03 -6.08 17.08
C THR A 54 2.52 -5.87 16.88
N ALA A 55 3.24 -6.95 16.64
CA ALA A 55 4.66 -6.93 16.28
C ALA A 55 4.80 -7.17 14.79
N GLU A 56 5.48 -6.26 14.09
CA GLU A 56 5.82 -6.40 12.69
C GLU A 56 7.33 -6.27 12.52
N PHE A 57 7.94 -7.27 11.90
CA PHE A 57 9.34 -7.26 11.50
C PHE A 57 9.42 -6.99 10.00
N ILE A 58 10.25 -6.03 9.61
CA ILE A 58 10.43 -5.69 8.21
C ILE A 58 11.46 -6.62 7.60
N LEU A 59 11.02 -7.44 6.65
CA LEU A 59 11.86 -8.40 5.94
C LEU A 59 12.65 -7.72 4.82
N ALA A 60 13.85 -8.23 4.54
CA ALA A 60 14.74 -7.68 3.52
C ALA A 60 14.13 -7.78 2.10
N THR A 61 13.37 -8.82 1.81
CA THR A 61 12.67 -8.97 0.54
C THR A 61 11.33 -8.24 0.59
N LEU A 62 11.12 -7.26 -0.27
CA LEU A 62 9.88 -6.48 -0.31
C LEU A 62 8.63 -7.36 -0.39
N ASN A 63 8.67 -8.40 -1.25
CA ASN A 63 7.54 -9.30 -1.47
C ASN A 63 7.09 -10.06 -0.24
N ASP A 64 7.99 -10.34 0.70
CA ASP A 64 7.71 -11.15 1.87
C ASP A 64 7.02 -10.37 3.00
N ASN A 65 6.92 -9.05 2.85
CA ASN A 65 6.24 -8.18 3.80
C ASN A 65 4.75 -8.04 3.49
N SER A 66 3.95 -7.82 4.52
CA SER A 66 2.56 -7.38 4.32
C SER A 66 2.51 -5.94 3.77
N TRP A 67 1.40 -5.56 3.14
CA TRP A 67 1.20 -4.16 2.74
C TRP A 67 1.15 -3.22 3.95
N ALA A 68 0.66 -3.70 5.10
CA ALA A 68 0.65 -2.95 6.35
C ALA A 68 2.08 -2.68 6.85
N ALA A 69 2.95 -3.70 6.82
CA ALA A 69 4.36 -3.57 7.17
C ALA A 69 5.09 -2.57 6.25
N ILE A 70 4.85 -2.67 4.93
CA ILE A 70 5.41 -1.74 3.95
C ILE A 70 4.94 -0.31 4.23
N HIS A 71 3.66 -0.13 4.51
CA HIS A 71 3.09 1.17 4.83
C HIS A 71 3.69 1.76 6.11
N SER A 72 3.89 0.95 7.16
CA SER A 72 4.43 1.41 8.45
C SER A 72 5.83 2.03 8.36
N VAL A 73 6.62 1.63 7.35
CA VAL A 73 7.98 2.13 7.10
C VAL A 73 8.11 2.91 5.78
N SER A 74 7.01 3.26 5.15
CA SER A 74 7.02 3.90 3.82
C SER A 74 7.88 5.16 3.76
N GLY A 75 7.88 5.96 4.83
CA GLY A 75 8.70 7.19 4.93
C GLY A 75 10.20 6.94 4.99
N THR A 76 10.63 5.74 5.35
CA THR A 76 12.03 5.29 5.45
C THR A 76 12.31 4.07 4.56
N GLY A 77 11.44 3.80 3.60
CA GLY A 77 11.47 2.61 2.75
C GLY A 77 12.82 2.36 2.05
N ALA A 78 13.53 3.43 1.68
CA ALA A 78 14.86 3.34 1.07
C ALA A 78 15.92 2.71 1.99
N SER A 79 15.67 2.59 3.30
CA SER A 79 16.55 1.88 4.23
C SER A 79 16.37 0.36 4.19
N TYR A 80 15.31 -0.12 3.58
CA TYR A 80 14.95 -1.54 3.52
C TYR A 80 15.01 -2.10 2.11
N TRP A 81 14.59 -1.32 1.11
CA TRP A 81 14.38 -1.77 -0.26
C TRP A 81 14.96 -0.80 -1.27
N ALA A 82 15.11 -1.28 -2.52
CA ALA A 82 15.66 -0.52 -3.62
C ALA A 82 14.64 -0.28 -4.74
N VAL A 83 14.91 0.70 -5.58
CA VAL A 83 14.16 0.89 -6.84
C VAL A 83 14.27 -0.38 -7.69
N GLY A 84 13.14 -0.85 -8.18
CA GLY A 84 13.03 -2.10 -8.93
C GLY A 84 12.59 -3.29 -8.10
N ASP A 85 12.65 -3.25 -6.75
CA ASP A 85 12.08 -4.30 -5.90
C ASP A 85 10.59 -4.42 -6.11
N ARG A 86 10.07 -5.64 -6.04
CA ARG A 86 8.71 -5.97 -6.47
C ARG A 86 7.88 -6.61 -5.37
N LYS A 87 6.59 -6.34 -5.44
CA LYS A 87 5.56 -6.90 -4.55
C LYS A 87 4.41 -7.47 -5.34
N ALA A 88 4.03 -8.70 -5.03
CA ALA A 88 2.87 -9.34 -5.62
C ALA A 88 1.57 -8.59 -5.29
N VAL A 89 0.73 -8.43 -6.30
CA VAL A 89 -0.60 -7.81 -6.23
C VAL A 89 -1.56 -8.69 -7.00
N THR A 90 -2.69 -9.03 -6.38
CA THR A 90 -3.78 -9.70 -7.10
C THR A 90 -4.67 -8.63 -7.73
N VAL A 91 -4.82 -8.70 -9.04
CA VAL A 91 -5.64 -7.80 -9.83
C VAL A 91 -6.75 -8.60 -10.48
N ASN A 92 -7.96 -8.09 -10.41
CA ASN A 92 -9.12 -8.66 -11.10
C ASN A 92 -9.92 -7.52 -11.72
N GLY A 93 -9.97 -7.48 -13.02
CA GLY A 93 -10.69 -6.44 -13.74
C GLY A 93 -10.62 -6.63 -15.25
N THR A 94 -11.35 -5.77 -15.94
CA THR A 94 -11.33 -5.68 -17.39
C THR A 94 -11.26 -4.21 -17.77
N VAL A 95 -10.31 -3.86 -18.63
CA VAL A 95 -10.18 -2.52 -19.19
C VAL A 95 -10.45 -2.61 -20.68
N GLY A 96 -11.57 -2.05 -21.12
CA GLY A 96 -12.06 -2.29 -22.48
C GLY A 96 -12.40 -3.76 -22.69
N THR A 97 -11.68 -4.44 -23.55
CA THR A 97 -11.78 -5.88 -23.79
C THR A 97 -10.63 -6.67 -23.17
N GLN A 98 -9.67 -5.99 -22.55
CA GLN A 98 -8.52 -6.59 -21.94
C GLN A 98 -8.87 -7.06 -20.52
N ALA A 99 -8.90 -8.36 -20.30
CA ALA A 99 -8.98 -8.93 -18.97
C ALA A 99 -7.60 -8.88 -18.29
N VAL A 100 -7.54 -8.28 -17.12
CA VAL A 100 -6.34 -8.21 -16.27
C VAL A 100 -6.67 -8.96 -14.99
N ASN A 101 -6.51 -10.28 -15.01
CA ASN A 101 -6.84 -11.15 -13.88
C ASN A 101 -5.65 -12.00 -13.51
N GLY A 102 -5.26 -11.97 -12.25
CA GLY A 102 -4.17 -12.78 -11.75
C GLY A 102 -3.24 -12.07 -10.77
N THR A 103 -2.11 -12.70 -10.53
CA THR A 103 -1.05 -12.13 -9.71
C THR A 103 -0.02 -11.44 -10.61
N TYR A 104 0.16 -10.18 -10.39
CA TYR A 104 1.16 -9.33 -11.02
C TYR A 104 2.07 -8.71 -9.95
N TYR A 105 3.05 -7.93 -10.36
CA TYR A 105 4.08 -7.43 -9.45
C TYR A 105 4.25 -5.92 -9.61
N ALA A 106 3.76 -5.17 -8.63
CA ALA A 106 4.06 -3.76 -8.51
C ALA A 106 5.55 -3.59 -8.16
N TYR A 107 6.21 -2.57 -8.66
CA TYR A 107 7.63 -2.34 -8.42
C TYR A 107 7.91 -0.92 -7.94
N ILE A 108 8.92 -0.79 -7.11
CA ILE A 108 9.33 0.52 -6.61
C ILE A 108 9.96 1.32 -7.76
N ILE A 109 9.43 2.49 -8.04
CA ILE A 109 10.01 3.45 -9.00
C ILE A 109 10.78 4.57 -8.33
N GLY A 110 10.57 4.76 -7.02
CA GLY A 110 11.34 5.72 -6.24
C GLY A 110 10.80 5.93 -4.84
N PHE A 111 11.51 6.80 -4.13
CA PHE A 111 11.22 7.17 -2.76
C PHE A 111 11.12 8.69 -2.64
N ASN A 112 10.17 9.16 -1.86
CA ASN A 112 10.02 10.58 -1.51
C ASN A 112 9.94 11.54 -2.71
N HIS A 113 9.37 11.10 -3.84
CA HIS A 113 9.32 11.87 -5.09
C HIS A 113 8.65 13.22 -4.96
N ASN A 114 7.64 13.31 -4.12
CA ASN A 114 6.86 14.52 -3.93
C ASN A 114 6.67 14.83 -2.43
N SER A 115 7.76 14.70 -1.67
CA SER A 115 7.72 14.81 -0.21
C SER A 115 7.16 16.14 0.32
N SER A 116 7.28 17.20 -0.47
CA SER A 116 6.74 18.52 -0.12
C SER A 116 5.21 18.60 -0.17
N LYS A 117 4.56 17.69 -0.91
CA LYS A 117 3.10 17.63 -1.10
C LYS A 117 2.47 16.43 -0.42
N GLU A 118 3.11 15.28 -0.51
CA GLU A 118 2.57 13.98 -0.12
C GLU A 118 3.24 13.40 1.13
N GLY A 119 4.29 14.06 1.60
CA GLY A 119 5.16 13.51 2.63
C GLY A 119 6.15 12.48 2.07
N ASN A 120 6.91 11.88 2.97
CA ASN A 120 7.84 10.82 2.60
C ASN A 120 7.09 9.51 2.34
N GLY A 121 7.45 8.80 1.28
CA GLY A 121 6.79 7.56 0.93
C GLY A 121 7.48 6.79 -0.18
N ILE A 122 6.93 5.60 -0.47
CA ILE A 122 7.35 4.73 -1.56
C ILE A 122 6.41 4.95 -2.74
N THR A 123 6.98 5.23 -3.91
CA THR A 123 6.21 5.30 -5.15
C THR A 123 6.32 3.98 -5.89
N PHE A 124 5.17 3.37 -6.17
CA PHE A 124 5.09 2.14 -6.95
C PHE A 124 4.70 2.44 -8.39
N GLY A 125 5.33 1.73 -9.32
CA GLY A 125 4.92 1.65 -10.70
C GLY A 125 3.91 0.53 -10.93
N THR A 126 3.31 0.55 -12.13
CA THR A 126 2.41 -0.50 -12.59
C THR A 126 3.16 -1.79 -12.90
N PHE A 127 2.47 -2.81 -13.26
CA PHE A 127 2.81 -4.20 -13.00
C PHE A 127 3.82 -4.80 -13.96
N LYS A 128 4.63 -5.71 -13.41
CA LYS A 128 5.45 -6.67 -14.14
C LYS A 128 4.81 -8.06 -14.11
N THR A 129 5.18 -8.93 -15.04
CA THR A 129 4.69 -10.30 -15.13
C THR A 129 5.37 -11.27 -14.15
N ALA A 130 6.48 -10.90 -13.55
CA ALA A 130 7.26 -11.76 -12.63
C ALA A 130 7.98 -10.94 -11.56
N LEU A 131 8.36 -11.60 -10.45
CA LEU A 131 9.18 -11.01 -9.38
C LEU A 131 10.58 -10.61 -9.86
N SER A 132 11.15 -11.37 -10.79
CA SER A 132 12.44 -11.08 -11.42
C SER A 132 12.34 -11.33 -12.91
N GLY A 133 12.97 -10.49 -13.71
CA GLY A 133 12.77 -10.52 -15.17
C GLY A 133 11.35 -10.13 -15.56
N GLY A 134 10.78 -10.81 -16.55
CA GLY A 134 9.42 -10.53 -17.03
C GLY A 134 9.30 -9.22 -17.81
N THR A 135 8.11 -8.97 -18.28
CA THR A 135 7.74 -7.78 -19.08
C THR A 135 6.76 -6.90 -18.32
N ASP A 136 6.56 -5.69 -18.79
CA ASP A 136 5.47 -4.85 -18.31
C ASP A 136 4.11 -5.42 -18.74
N ILE A 137 3.11 -5.22 -17.90
CA ILE A 137 1.72 -5.51 -18.21
C ILE A 137 1.12 -4.31 -18.93
N CYS A 138 0.54 -4.56 -20.08
CA CYS A 138 -0.34 -3.61 -20.71
C CYS A 138 -1.70 -3.64 -20.00
N LEU A 139 -2.08 -2.56 -19.34
CA LEU A 139 -3.35 -2.44 -18.63
C LEU A 139 -4.51 -2.12 -19.56
N VAL A 140 -4.22 -1.71 -20.79
CA VAL A 140 -5.21 -1.35 -21.80
C VAL A 140 -4.89 -2.06 -23.12
N ASP A 141 -5.92 -2.50 -23.79
CA ASP A 141 -5.81 -3.15 -25.10
C ASP A 141 -5.82 -2.14 -26.27
N GLY A 142 -5.81 -2.67 -27.47
CA GLY A 142 -5.92 -1.88 -28.70
C GLY A 142 -7.20 -1.06 -28.82
N TYR A 143 -8.20 -1.37 -28.03
CA TYR A 143 -9.43 -0.60 -27.98
C TYR A 143 -9.22 0.80 -27.42
N TYR A 144 -8.34 0.95 -26.42
CA TYR A 144 -7.96 2.24 -25.85
C TYR A 144 -6.70 2.84 -26.48
N SER A 145 -5.91 2.05 -27.18
CA SER A 145 -4.68 2.51 -27.82
C SER A 145 -4.89 3.02 -29.24
N ASN A 146 -6.06 2.86 -29.80
CA ASN A 146 -6.36 3.26 -31.16
C ASN A 146 -6.49 4.78 -31.28
N TYR A 147 -5.61 5.38 -32.03
CA TYR A 147 -5.59 6.80 -32.31
C TYR A 147 -6.57 7.12 -33.45
N SER A 148 -7.76 7.45 -33.17
CA SER A 148 -8.60 8.29 -34.06
C SER A 148 -9.99 8.53 -33.49
N THR A 149 -10.41 9.73 -33.53
CA THR A 149 -11.79 10.23 -33.39
C THR A 149 -12.44 10.16 -32.02
N ASN A 150 -12.66 11.32 -31.48
CA ASN A 150 -13.67 11.62 -30.47
C ASN A 150 -13.90 10.59 -29.36
N GLY A 151 -13.07 10.67 -28.38
CA GLY A 151 -13.47 10.70 -26.99
C GLY A 151 -14.09 9.48 -26.35
N THR A 152 -14.13 8.30 -26.95
CA THR A 152 -14.81 7.21 -26.24
C THR A 152 -14.01 5.92 -26.08
N LYS A 153 -12.85 5.80 -26.70
CA LYS A 153 -12.12 4.53 -26.70
C LYS A 153 -10.62 4.65 -26.95
N TYR A 154 -10.05 5.86 -26.89
CA TYR A 154 -8.71 6.11 -27.37
C TYR A 154 -7.93 6.95 -26.39
N PHE A 155 -6.64 6.68 -26.26
CA PHE A 155 -5.76 7.53 -25.47
C PHE A 155 -5.43 8.83 -26.19
N ASN A 156 -6.42 9.69 -26.33
CA ASN A 156 -6.22 11.02 -26.85
C ASN A 156 -5.70 11.95 -25.76
N MET A 157 -4.89 12.94 -26.15
CA MET A 157 -4.49 14.02 -25.28
C MET A 157 -5.63 15.01 -24.98
N ASN A 158 -6.74 14.85 -25.65
CA ASN A 158 -7.98 15.57 -25.40
C ASN A 158 -9.15 14.61 -25.45
N HIS A 159 -9.89 14.50 -24.36
CA HIS A 159 -11.03 13.60 -24.21
C HIS A 159 -12.18 13.90 -25.20
N SER A 160 -12.34 15.16 -25.59
CA SER A 160 -13.48 15.59 -26.40
C SER A 160 -13.18 15.71 -27.89
N SER A 161 -11.92 15.66 -28.30
CA SER A 161 -11.52 15.88 -29.69
C SER A 161 -10.16 15.27 -30.01
N ASN A 162 -9.96 14.94 -31.29
CA ASN A 162 -8.70 14.40 -31.77
C ASN A 162 -7.60 15.49 -31.91
N THR A 163 -7.18 16.05 -30.80
CA THR A 163 -6.14 17.07 -30.73
C THR A 163 -5.21 16.83 -29.54
N ASN A 164 -4.04 17.44 -29.54
CA ASN A 164 -3.14 17.46 -28.40
C ASN A 164 -3.43 18.61 -27.41
N ALA A 165 -4.48 19.39 -27.67
CA ALA A 165 -4.88 20.48 -26.83
C ALA A 165 -5.35 19.97 -25.46
N GLY A 166 -4.86 20.58 -24.38
CA GLY A 166 -5.18 20.18 -23.00
C GLY A 166 -4.13 19.27 -22.35
N GLY A 167 -3.30 18.58 -23.15
CA GLY A 167 -2.25 17.72 -22.65
C GLY A 167 -2.74 16.72 -21.59
N TRP A 168 -1.96 16.51 -20.53
CA TRP A 168 -2.32 15.60 -19.43
C TRP A 168 -3.67 15.91 -18.79
N LYS A 169 -4.02 17.17 -18.64
CA LYS A 169 -5.28 17.59 -18.02
C LYS A 169 -6.52 17.11 -18.77
N GLY A 170 -6.45 17.08 -20.08
CA GLY A 170 -7.57 16.74 -20.94
C GLY A 170 -7.50 15.32 -21.52
N CYS A 171 -6.50 14.51 -21.17
CA CYS A 171 -6.29 13.23 -21.83
C CYS A 171 -7.25 12.13 -21.34
N ASP A 172 -7.56 11.19 -22.22
CA ASP A 172 -8.43 10.07 -21.94
C ASP A 172 -7.89 9.16 -20.83
N LEU A 173 -6.57 8.96 -20.76
CA LEU A 173 -5.95 8.18 -19.68
C LEU A 173 -6.33 8.75 -18.32
N ARG A 174 -6.24 10.05 -18.16
CA ARG A 174 -6.58 10.71 -16.92
C ARG A 174 -8.09 10.67 -16.64
N TYR A 175 -8.88 10.89 -17.66
CA TYR A 175 -10.33 10.97 -17.56
C TYR A 175 -10.97 9.58 -17.37
N ASP A 176 -10.69 8.66 -18.28
CA ASP A 176 -11.37 7.37 -18.34
C ASP A 176 -10.72 6.32 -17.44
N VAL A 177 -9.38 6.25 -17.40
CA VAL A 177 -8.68 5.18 -16.67
C VAL A 177 -8.44 5.58 -15.23
N LEU A 178 -7.96 6.80 -14.97
CA LEU A 178 -7.71 7.28 -13.61
C LEU A 178 -8.95 7.89 -12.95
N GLY A 179 -10.07 8.02 -13.67
CA GLY A 179 -11.35 8.43 -13.13
C GLY A 179 -11.42 9.89 -12.69
N SER A 180 -10.66 10.76 -13.30
CA SER A 180 -10.71 12.18 -13.00
C SER A 180 -11.87 12.87 -13.70
N THR A 181 -12.74 13.49 -12.93
CA THR A 181 -13.85 14.31 -13.46
C THR A 181 -13.46 15.76 -13.70
N ASN A 182 -12.30 16.18 -13.22
CA ASN A 182 -11.85 17.57 -13.36
C ASN A 182 -10.81 17.73 -14.46
N THR A 183 -11.28 18.15 -15.64
CA THR A 183 -10.42 18.41 -16.80
C THR A 183 -9.74 19.77 -16.77
N ASN A 184 -10.12 20.67 -15.88
CA ASN A 184 -9.67 22.06 -15.86
C ASN A 184 -8.53 22.31 -14.87
N ASP A 185 -8.24 21.36 -14.01
CA ASP A 185 -7.35 21.53 -12.89
C ASP A 185 -6.11 20.64 -13.00
N GLY A 186 -4.96 21.14 -12.61
CA GLY A 186 -3.73 20.34 -12.57
C GLY A 186 -3.75 19.27 -11.49
N ASP A 187 -4.56 19.51 -10.45
CA ASP A 187 -4.73 18.61 -9.31
C ASP A 187 -5.98 17.76 -9.53
N ALA A 188 -5.83 16.68 -10.29
CA ALA A 188 -6.89 15.71 -10.43
C ALA A 188 -7.13 15.01 -9.09
N THR A 189 -8.25 15.31 -8.47
CA THR A 189 -8.79 14.40 -7.48
C THR A 189 -9.48 13.27 -8.25
N ALA A 190 -8.81 12.15 -8.40
CA ALA A 190 -9.45 10.94 -8.90
C ALA A 190 -10.52 10.55 -7.90
N THR A 191 -11.78 10.57 -8.31
CA THR A 191 -12.88 10.17 -7.44
C THR A 191 -13.21 8.71 -7.60
N THR A 192 -13.41 8.26 -8.82
CA THR A 192 -13.69 6.86 -9.14
C THR A 192 -13.31 6.65 -10.60
N ALA A 193 -12.58 5.58 -10.89
CA ALA A 193 -12.37 5.17 -12.28
C ALA A 193 -13.74 4.82 -12.88
N THR A 194 -14.11 5.53 -13.93
CA THR A 194 -15.41 5.33 -14.58
C THR A 194 -15.37 4.21 -15.61
N ASN A 195 -14.19 3.89 -16.12
CA ASN A 195 -13.92 2.81 -17.04
C ASN A 195 -12.55 2.18 -16.75
N PRO A 196 -12.37 1.49 -15.63
CA PRO A 196 -11.15 0.72 -15.39
C PRO A 196 -11.10 -0.54 -16.26
#